data_7321dbde53a84dc4c3a2ea67774adb33
#
_entry.id   7321dbde53a84dc4c3a2ea67774adb33
#
_cell.length_a   1.000
_cell.length_b   1.000
_cell.length_c   1.000
_cell.angle_alpha   90.00
_cell.angle_beta   90.00
_cell.angle_gamma   90.00
#
_symmetry.space_group_name_H-M   'P 1'
#
loop_
_entity.id
_entity.type
_entity.pdbx_description
1 polymer ?
#
loop_
_entity_poly.entity_id
_entity_poly.type
_entity_poly.pdbx_seq_one_letter_code
_entity_poly.pdbx_strand_id
1 'polypeptide(L)'
;MVTLLDVNVLIALFDEMHVHHEAAHQWFGRNRRLGWATCPLTENGFIRIISNPTYPGRGTKLADAISRLEEFRASGNHVFWSDSISLRDGRVFRPQHITGHRQLTDIYLLGLALQNGGRLGSFDRTIPLRSVAGAKPEHLAVLLG
;
A
#
# COMPACT_ATOMS: atom_id res chain seq x y z
N MET A 1 -0.27 6.68 -13.92
CA MET A 1 0.50 6.84 -12.65
C MET A 1 0.85 5.50 -12.06
N VAL A 2 2.02 5.41 -11.49
CA VAL A 2 2.39 4.25 -10.67
C VAL A 2 1.57 4.26 -9.38
N THR A 3 1.05 3.11 -8.98
CA THR A 3 0.24 2.98 -7.76
C THR A 3 1.02 2.24 -6.68
N LEU A 4 1.27 2.91 -5.55
CA LEU A 4 1.83 2.30 -4.36
C LEU A 4 0.73 1.51 -3.66
N LEU A 5 0.91 0.21 -3.49
CA LEU A 5 -0.09 -0.62 -2.84
C LEU A 5 0.14 -0.64 -1.33
N ASP A 6 -0.90 -0.34 -0.56
CA ASP A 6 -0.78 -0.44 0.89
C ASP A 6 -0.73 -1.91 1.35
N VAL A 7 -0.42 -2.11 2.62
CA VAL A 7 -0.23 -3.45 3.19
C VAL A 7 -1.49 -4.31 3.00
N ASN A 8 -2.67 -3.75 3.22
CA ASN A 8 -3.91 -4.51 3.13
C ASN A 8 -4.20 -4.98 1.70
N VAL A 9 -3.80 -4.20 0.71
CA VAL A 9 -3.94 -4.61 -0.69
C VAL A 9 -2.99 -5.77 -1.00
N LEU A 10 -1.75 -5.71 -0.53
CA LEU A 10 -0.80 -6.82 -0.72
C LEU A 10 -1.33 -8.10 -0.05
N ILE A 11 -1.88 -7.98 1.15
CA ILE A 11 -2.47 -9.12 1.87
C ILE A 11 -3.65 -9.68 1.08
N ALA A 12 -4.54 -8.82 0.58
CA ALA A 12 -5.70 -9.26 -0.20
C ALA A 12 -5.30 -9.98 -1.49
N LEU A 13 -4.23 -9.56 -2.13
CA LEU A 13 -3.68 -10.26 -3.30
C LEU A 13 -3.17 -11.64 -2.95
N PHE A 14 -2.57 -11.80 -1.77
CA PHE A 14 -1.98 -13.07 -1.31
C PHE A 14 -3.06 -14.03 -0.78
N ASP A 15 -3.97 -13.54 0.06
CA ASP A 15 -4.90 -14.38 0.85
C ASP A 15 -6.23 -14.58 0.10
N GLU A 16 -6.45 -15.78 -0.40
CA GLU A 16 -7.67 -16.15 -1.13
C GLU A 16 -8.93 -16.00 -0.28
N MET A 17 -8.80 -16.06 1.03
CA MET A 17 -9.94 -15.94 1.96
C MET A 17 -10.21 -14.50 2.37
N HIS A 18 -9.39 -13.55 1.94
CA HIS A 18 -9.58 -12.15 2.26
C HIS A 18 -10.86 -11.62 1.60
N VAL A 19 -11.63 -10.82 2.36
CA VAL A 19 -12.92 -10.29 1.86
C VAL A 19 -12.76 -9.49 0.56
N HIS A 20 -11.62 -8.85 0.36
CA HIS A 20 -11.34 -8.05 -0.83
C HIS A 20 -10.39 -8.72 -1.83
N HIS A 21 -10.17 -10.02 -1.69
CA HIS A 21 -9.24 -10.76 -2.56
C HIS A 21 -9.58 -10.58 -4.04
N GLU A 22 -10.85 -10.80 -4.39
CA GLU A 22 -11.27 -10.72 -5.79
C GLU A 22 -11.19 -9.30 -6.34
N ALA A 23 -11.63 -8.31 -5.56
CA ALA A 23 -11.53 -6.90 -5.95
C ALA A 23 -10.08 -6.47 -6.18
N ALA A 24 -9.17 -6.89 -5.30
CA ALA A 24 -7.75 -6.61 -5.44
C ALA A 24 -7.16 -7.22 -6.71
N HIS A 25 -7.48 -8.48 -6.99
CA HIS A 25 -7.00 -9.17 -8.19
C HIS A 25 -7.55 -8.56 -9.47
N GLN A 26 -8.82 -8.18 -9.49
CA GLN A 26 -9.41 -7.51 -10.65
C GLN A 26 -8.73 -6.18 -10.92
N TRP A 27 -8.53 -5.37 -9.89
CA TRP A 27 -7.83 -4.10 -10.04
C TRP A 27 -6.39 -4.31 -10.50
N PHE A 28 -5.67 -5.22 -9.88
CA PHE A 28 -4.28 -5.52 -10.20
C PHE A 28 -4.14 -5.99 -11.65
N GLY A 29 -5.02 -6.88 -12.10
CA GLY A 29 -5.02 -7.35 -13.47
C GLY A 29 -5.16 -6.25 -14.51
N ARG A 30 -5.95 -5.21 -14.20
CA ARG A 30 -6.17 -4.07 -15.10
C ARG A 30 -5.05 -3.04 -15.03
N ASN A 31 -4.38 -2.90 -13.89
CA ASN A 31 -3.51 -1.76 -13.62
C ASN A 31 -2.02 -2.10 -13.50
N ARG A 32 -1.66 -3.36 -13.30
CA ARG A 32 -0.26 -3.74 -13.05
C ARG A 32 0.72 -3.30 -14.13
N ARG A 33 0.27 -3.23 -15.38
CA ARG A 33 1.13 -2.82 -16.50
C ARG A 33 1.37 -1.32 -16.53
N LEU A 34 0.51 -0.54 -15.93
CA LEU A 34 0.69 0.91 -15.79
C LEU A 34 1.76 1.26 -14.76
N GLY A 35 2.16 0.28 -13.96
CA GLY A 35 3.14 0.44 -12.89
C GLY A 35 2.51 0.37 -11.53
N TRP A 36 3.14 -0.40 -10.65
CA TRP A 36 2.76 -0.52 -9.25
C TRP A 36 4.01 -0.57 -8.40
N ALA A 37 3.90 -0.14 -7.17
CA ALA A 37 5.06 0.04 -6.31
C ALA A 37 4.87 -0.61 -4.95
N THR A 38 5.99 -0.98 -4.36
CA THR A 38 6.12 -1.29 -2.94
C THR A 38 7.23 -0.40 -2.36
N CYS A 39 7.29 -0.33 -1.04
CA CYS A 39 8.36 0.32 -0.32
C CYS A 39 8.74 -0.53 0.90
N PRO A 40 9.84 -0.24 1.60
CA PRO A 40 10.22 -1.05 2.77
C PRO A 40 9.12 -1.19 3.81
N LEU A 41 8.37 -0.12 4.06
CA LEU A 41 7.28 -0.14 5.03
C LEU A 41 6.17 -1.13 4.63
N THR A 42 5.74 -1.12 3.37
CA THR A 42 4.67 -2.01 2.91
C THR A 42 5.12 -3.45 2.81
N GLU A 43 6.35 -3.68 2.36
CA GLU A 43 6.91 -5.03 2.29
C GLU A 43 7.09 -5.64 3.68
N ASN A 44 7.66 -4.88 4.62
CA ASN A 44 7.83 -5.35 5.99
C ASN A 44 6.50 -5.61 6.67
N GLY A 45 5.52 -4.72 6.45
CA GLY A 45 4.18 -4.89 6.98
C GLY A 45 3.49 -6.14 6.47
N PHE A 46 3.58 -6.40 5.18
CA PHE A 46 3.03 -7.61 4.57
C PHE A 46 3.65 -8.87 5.18
N ILE A 47 4.97 -8.95 5.21
CA ILE A 47 5.68 -10.11 5.74
C ILE A 47 5.32 -10.35 7.20
N ARG A 48 5.34 -9.29 8.02
CA ARG A 48 5.06 -9.38 9.44
C ARG A 48 3.65 -9.88 9.73
N ILE A 49 2.65 -9.36 9.02
CA ILE A 49 1.25 -9.72 9.25
C ILE A 49 0.98 -11.15 8.78
N ILE A 50 1.39 -11.49 7.57
CA ILE A 50 1.12 -12.81 6.98
C ILE A 50 1.82 -13.93 7.76
N SER A 51 3.03 -13.68 8.27
CA SER A 51 3.79 -14.68 9.01
C SER A 51 3.46 -14.73 10.49
N ASN A 52 2.60 -13.83 10.98
CA ASN A 52 2.17 -13.84 12.38
C ASN A 52 1.35 -15.11 12.63
N PRO A 53 1.71 -15.93 13.67
CA PRO A 53 0.96 -17.16 13.97
C PRO A 53 -0.53 -16.93 14.28
N THR A 54 -0.91 -15.72 14.67
CA THR A 54 -2.32 -15.37 14.95
C THR A 54 -3.10 -14.97 13.69
N TYR A 55 -2.43 -14.85 12.53
CA TYR A 55 -3.14 -14.54 11.29
C TYR A 55 -4.08 -15.70 10.94
N PRO A 56 -5.36 -15.43 10.60
CA PRO A 56 -6.33 -16.50 10.34
C PRO A 56 -5.95 -17.39 9.16
N GLY A 57 -6.26 -18.68 9.28
CA GLY A 57 -6.04 -19.65 8.22
C GLY A 57 -4.75 -20.43 8.41
N ARG A 58 -4.17 -20.86 7.28
CA ARG A 58 -2.94 -21.65 7.26
C ARG A 58 -1.75 -20.76 7.63
N GLY A 59 -0.94 -21.19 8.62
CA GLY A 59 0.25 -20.44 8.99
C GLY A 59 1.23 -20.31 7.82
N THR A 60 1.74 -19.12 7.59
CA THR A 60 2.73 -18.86 6.55
C THR A 60 4.08 -18.61 7.21
N LYS A 61 5.10 -19.34 6.76
CA LYS A 61 6.46 -19.15 7.27
C LYS A 61 7.04 -17.85 6.71
N LEU A 62 7.95 -17.22 7.47
CA LEU A 62 8.63 -16.00 7.02
C LEU A 62 9.24 -16.15 5.64
N ALA A 63 9.97 -17.25 5.41
CA ALA A 63 10.61 -17.48 4.12
C ALA A 63 9.60 -17.57 2.98
N ASP A 64 8.43 -18.17 3.22
CA ASP A 64 7.38 -18.29 2.21
C ASP A 64 6.73 -16.96 1.92
N ALA A 65 6.52 -16.13 2.94
CA ALA A 65 5.98 -14.77 2.75
C ALA A 65 6.93 -13.92 1.89
N ILE A 66 8.24 -14.00 2.16
CA ILE A 66 9.25 -13.29 1.38
C ILE A 66 9.28 -13.78 -0.07
N SER A 67 9.24 -15.10 -0.27
CA SER A 67 9.22 -15.69 -1.61
C SER A 67 7.98 -15.28 -2.39
N ARG A 68 6.82 -15.21 -1.73
CA ARG A 68 5.58 -14.80 -2.37
C ARG A 68 5.64 -13.35 -2.83
N LEU A 69 6.22 -12.49 -2.00
CA LEU A 69 6.42 -11.09 -2.36
C LEU A 69 7.33 -10.95 -3.57
N GLU A 70 8.41 -11.74 -3.61
CA GLU A 70 9.33 -11.77 -4.76
C GLU A 70 8.61 -12.22 -6.04
N GLU A 71 7.70 -13.17 -5.94
CA GLU A 71 6.88 -13.59 -7.09
C GLU A 71 5.99 -12.46 -7.59
N PHE A 72 5.38 -11.68 -6.68
CA PHE A 72 4.55 -10.54 -7.07
C PHE A 72 5.36 -9.53 -7.87
N ARG A 73 6.61 -9.29 -7.50
CA ARG A 73 7.51 -8.35 -8.19
C ARG A 73 7.65 -8.66 -9.68
N ALA A 74 7.55 -9.91 -10.05
CA ALA A 74 7.68 -10.33 -11.45
C ALA A 74 6.43 -10.02 -12.28
N SER A 75 5.34 -9.57 -11.65
CA SER A 75 4.07 -9.32 -12.33
C SER A 75 3.93 -7.85 -12.72
N GLY A 76 3.71 -7.61 -14.01
CA GLY A 76 3.54 -6.24 -14.52
C GLY A 76 4.81 -5.41 -14.41
N ASN A 77 4.64 -4.12 -14.16
CA ASN A 77 5.75 -3.17 -14.04
C ASN A 77 5.91 -2.74 -12.58
N HIS A 78 6.65 -3.53 -11.81
CA HIS A 78 6.92 -3.24 -10.40
C HIS A 78 8.06 -2.26 -10.24
N VAL A 79 7.90 -1.30 -9.32
CA VAL A 79 8.93 -0.35 -8.90
C VAL A 79 9.07 -0.43 -7.38
N PHE A 80 10.30 -0.43 -6.89
CA PHE A 80 10.58 -0.34 -5.44
C PHE A 80 10.96 1.09 -5.10
N TRP A 81 10.19 1.73 -4.21
CA TRP A 81 10.48 3.09 -3.73
C TRP A 81 11.10 3.03 -2.36
N SER A 82 12.20 3.77 -2.16
CA SER A 82 12.78 3.92 -0.83
C SER A 82 11.89 4.78 0.06
N ASP A 83 11.96 4.57 1.39
CA ASP A 83 11.26 5.42 2.37
C ASP A 83 12.05 6.71 2.55
N SER A 84 11.93 7.62 1.59
CA SER A 84 12.79 8.80 1.45
C SER A 84 12.25 10.06 2.12
N ILE A 85 11.07 10.00 2.75
CA ILE A 85 10.44 11.15 3.38
C ILE A 85 10.21 10.91 4.87
N SER A 86 9.96 11.99 5.59
CA SER A 86 9.67 11.94 7.03
C SER A 86 8.38 12.67 7.33
N LEU A 87 7.59 12.11 8.26
CA LEU A 87 6.39 12.80 8.78
C LEU A 87 6.72 14.16 9.40
N ARG A 88 8.00 14.42 9.73
CA ARG A 88 8.45 15.71 10.25
C ARG A 88 8.59 16.79 9.17
N ASP A 89 8.54 16.41 7.89
CA ASP A 89 8.73 17.36 6.80
C ASP A 89 7.44 18.14 6.56
N GLY A 90 7.43 19.39 7.02
CA GLY A 90 6.27 20.29 6.89
C GLY A 90 5.98 20.74 5.46
N ARG A 91 6.88 20.47 4.51
CA ARG A 91 6.61 20.73 3.09
C ARG A 91 5.73 19.64 2.49
N VAL A 92 5.70 18.45 3.12
CA VAL A 92 4.95 17.28 2.64
C VAL A 92 3.71 17.03 3.48
N PHE A 93 3.83 17.09 4.81
CA PHE A 93 2.77 16.70 5.73
C PHE A 93 2.22 17.88 6.52
N ARG A 94 0.91 17.82 6.79
CA ARG A 94 0.17 18.82 7.57
C ARG A 94 -0.47 18.14 8.77
N PRO A 95 0.26 18.07 9.92
CA PRO A 95 -0.21 17.32 11.09
C PRO A 95 -1.55 17.78 11.64
N GLN A 96 -1.89 19.07 11.47
CA GLN A 96 -3.17 19.62 11.93
C GLN A 96 -4.38 18.95 11.27
N HIS A 97 -4.19 18.26 10.16
CA HIS A 97 -5.25 17.54 9.46
C HIS A 97 -5.22 16.03 9.71
N ILE A 98 -4.35 15.56 10.60
CA ILE A 98 -4.27 14.17 11.00
C ILE A 98 -5.17 13.97 12.21
N THR A 99 -6.24 13.19 12.06
CA THR A 99 -7.25 13.06 13.11
C THR A 99 -6.98 11.94 14.09
N GLY A 100 -6.08 11.00 13.78
CA GLY A 100 -5.76 9.91 14.70
C GLY A 100 -4.54 9.12 14.28
N HIS A 101 -3.93 8.44 15.27
CA HIS A 101 -2.71 7.67 15.07
C HIS A 101 -2.87 6.50 14.09
N ARG A 102 -4.09 5.97 13.94
CA ARG A 102 -4.35 4.84 13.04
C ARG A 102 -4.19 5.20 11.57
N GLN A 103 -4.25 6.50 11.26
CA GLN A 103 -4.12 6.98 9.88
C GLN A 103 -2.68 7.28 9.48
N LEU A 104 -1.73 7.25 10.42
CA LEU A 104 -0.36 7.70 10.16
C LEU A 104 0.32 6.96 9.03
N THR A 105 0.21 5.62 8.99
CA THR A 105 0.84 4.83 7.94
C THR A 105 0.26 5.17 6.57
N ASP A 106 -1.06 5.25 6.44
CA ASP A 106 -1.71 5.56 5.18
C ASP A 106 -1.37 6.97 4.70
N ILE A 107 -1.33 7.93 5.62
CA ILE A 107 -0.93 9.31 5.31
C ILE A 107 0.52 9.35 4.83
N TYR A 108 1.41 8.64 5.51
CA TYR A 108 2.81 8.52 5.07
C TYR A 108 2.90 7.95 3.65
N LEU A 109 2.18 6.86 3.38
CA LEU A 109 2.19 6.22 2.06
C LEU A 109 1.62 7.14 0.98
N LEU A 110 0.58 7.91 1.28
CA LEU A 110 0.05 8.91 0.36
C LEU A 110 1.12 9.95 0.04
N GLY A 111 1.82 10.45 1.06
CA GLY A 111 2.91 11.40 0.88
C GLY A 111 4.04 10.83 0.04
N LEU A 112 4.43 9.59 0.31
CA LEU A 112 5.49 8.91 -0.46
C LEU A 112 5.06 8.75 -1.93
N ALA A 113 3.82 8.39 -2.18
CA ALA A 113 3.30 8.25 -3.53
C ALA A 113 3.38 9.58 -4.29
N LEU A 114 2.97 10.69 -3.67
CA LEU A 114 3.06 12.00 -4.31
C LEU A 114 4.49 12.39 -4.61
N GLN A 115 5.42 12.14 -3.68
CA GLN A 115 6.83 12.46 -3.89
C GLN A 115 7.43 11.72 -5.08
N ASN A 116 6.89 10.58 -5.41
CA ASN A 116 7.34 9.76 -6.55
C ASN A 116 6.46 9.95 -7.79
N GLY A 117 5.59 10.95 -7.81
CA GLY A 117 4.74 11.23 -8.95
C GLY A 117 3.64 10.20 -9.21
N GLY A 118 3.29 9.42 -8.18
CA GLY A 118 2.29 8.38 -8.26
C GLY A 118 1.08 8.62 -7.37
N ARG A 119 0.39 7.54 -7.06
CA ARG A 119 -0.80 7.54 -6.20
C ARG A 119 -0.76 6.36 -5.23
N LEU A 120 -1.57 6.44 -4.18
CA LEU A 120 -1.75 5.34 -3.23
C LEU A 120 -2.96 4.50 -3.63
N GLY A 121 -2.78 3.18 -3.65
CA GLY A 121 -3.88 2.22 -3.79
C GLY A 121 -4.25 1.64 -2.43
N SER A 122 -5.52 1.76 -2.05
CA SER A 122 -6.00 1.35 -0.74
C SER A 122 -7.47 0.95 -0.80
N PHE A 123 -7.93 0.22 0.19
CA PHE A 123 -9.37 -0.02 0.38
C PHE A 123 -10.02 1.09 1.20
N ASP A 124 -9.24 1.94 1.84
CA ASP A 124 -9.74 3.00 2.73
C ASP A 124 -9.93 4.31 1.98
N ARG A 125 -11.18 4.72 1.83
CA ARG A 125 -11.52 6.00 1.19
C ARG A 125 -11.55 7.18 2.17
N THR A 126 -11.27 6.93 3.45
CA THR A 126 -11.32 7.98 4.49
C THR A 126 -9.96 8.61 4.79
N ILE A 127 -8.92 8.24 4.05
CA ILE A 127 -7.59 8.82 4.20
C ILE A 127 -7.68 10.34 3.93
N PRO A 128 -7.27 11.19 4.89
CA PRO A 128 -7.47 12.63 4.74
C PRO A 128 -6.49 13.23 3.75
N LEU A 129 -6.94 13.58 2.56
CA LEU A 129 -6.10 14.17 1.52
C LEU A 129 -5.44 15.47 2.00
N ARG A 130 -6.11 16.23 2.87
CA ARG A 130 -5.59 17.49 3.40
C ARG A 130 -4.33 17.32 4.26
N SER A 131 -4.07 16.09 4.73
CA SER A 131 -2.87 15.80 5.53
C SER A 131 -1.58 15.80 4.71
N VAL A 132 -1.70 15.77 3.39
CA VAL A 132 -0.55 15.76 2.46
C VAL A 132 -0.65 16.94 1.50
N ALA A 133 0.41 17.74 1.45
CA ALA A 133 0.47 18.92 0.58
C ALA A 133 0.32 18.50 -0.89
N GLY A 134 -0.61 19.12 -1.58
CA GLY A 134 -0.84 18.88 -3.01
C GLY A 134 -1.65 17.62 -3.32
N ALA A 135 -2.09 16.86 -2.34
CA ALA A 135 -2.88 15.66 -2.58
C ALA A 135 -4.27 16.01 -3.09
N LYS A 136 -4.67 15.32 -4.16
CA LYS A 136 -5.95 15.47 -4.83
C LYS A 136 -6.64 14.10 -4.87
N PRO A 137 -7.96 14.04 -5.16
CA PRO A 137 -8.66 12.76 -5.26
C PRO A 137 -8.01 11.75 -6.20
N GLU A 138 -7.39 12.20 -7.27
CA GLU A 138 -6.70 11.34 -8.24
C GLU A 138 -5.48 10.62 -7.65
N HIS A 139 -4.95 11.10 -6.51
CA HIS A 139 -3.80 10.51 -5.85
C HIS A 139 -4.17 9.35 -4.89
N LEU A 140 -5.46 9.07 -4.75
CA LEU A 140 -5.95 7.94 -3.96
C LEU A 140 -6.83 7.05 -4.83
N ALA A 141 -6.33 5.87 -5.16
CA ALA A 141 -7.10 4.85 -5.86
C ALA A 141 -7.74 3.93 -4.82
N VAL A 142 -9.07 3.98 -4.71
CA VAL A 142 -9.81 3.08 -3.83
C VAL A 142 -10.18 1.84 -4.62
N LEU A 143 -9.71 0.66 -4.17
CA LEU A 143 -9.78 -0.57 -4.94
C LEU A 143 -11.11 -1.32 -4.81
N LEU A 144 -12.04 -0.79 -4.06
CA LEU A 144 -13.40 -1.35 -3.98
C LEU A 144 -14.18 -0.91 -5.22
N GLY A 145 -14.59 -1.85 -6.01
CA GLY A 145 -15.24 -1.64 -7.29
C GLY A 145 -16.59 -0.95 -7.24
#